data_a1286a67eef614d7a3fa28c9e588bd70
#
_entry.id   a1286a67eef614d7a3fa28c9e588bd70
#
_cell.length_a   1.000
_cell.length_b   1.000
_cell.length_c   1.000
_cell.angle_alpha   90.00
_cell.angle_beta   90.00
_cell.angle_gamma   90.00
#
_symmetry.space_group_name_H-M   'P 1'
#
loop_
_entity.id
_entity.type
_entity.pdbx_description
1 polymer ?
#
loop_
_entity_poly.entity_id
_entity_poly.type
_entity_poly.pdbx_seq_one_letter_code
_entity_poly.pdbx_strand_id
1 'polypeptide(L)' 'MSEEHKMTKQDKLVLTITLAAIFFGVFVLGLSGLIFNLSS' A
#
# COMPACT_ATOMS: atom_id res chain seq x y z
N MET A 1 14.17 -12.14 -12.56
CA MET A 1 13.67 -12.35 -12.43
C MET A 1 12.86 -12.99 -12.82
N SER A 2 12.42 -13.49 -12.86
CA SER A 2 11.77 -14.05 -13.21
C SER A 2 10.88 -14.25 -13.47
N GLU A 3 10.34 -14.26 -13.64
CA GLU A 3 9.57 -14.31 -13.85
C GLU A 3 8.83 -15.10 -14.53
N GLU A 4 8.79 -15.75 -14.99
CA GLU A 4 8.00 -16.45 -15.52
C GLU A 4 6.94 -16.95 -14.77
N HIS A 5 6.60 -16.45 -13.74
CA HIS A 5 5.55 -16.78 -12.97
C HIS A 5 4.30 -16.30 -13.59
N LYS A 6 3.40 -17.17 -14.06
CA LYS A 6 2.22 -16.71 -14.62
C LYS A 6 1.27 -16.37 -13.55
N MET A 7 0.96 -15.18 -13.28
CA MET A 7 -0.01 -14.77 -12.28
C MET A 7 -1.38 -14.73 -12.88
N THR A 8 -2.36 -15.25 -12.17
CA THR A 8 -3.73 -15.17 -12.64
C THR A 8 -4.23 -13.75 -12.37
N LYS A 9 -5.37 -13.42 -12.94
CA LYS A 9 -5.97 -12.13 -12.73
C LYS A 9 -6.26 -11.90 -11.27
N GLN A 10 -6.70 -12.93 -10.60
CA GLN A 10 -7.03 -12.82 -9.20
C GLN A 10 -5.78 -12.54 -8.37
N ASP A 11 -4.69 -13.20 -8.67
CA ASP A 11 -3.47 -12.98 -7.94
C ASP A 11 -2.99 -11.57 -8.11
N LYS A 12 -3.07 -11.08 -9.32
CA LYS A 12 -2.65 -9.73 -9.60
C LYS A 12 -3.52 -8.73 -8.85
N LEU A 13 -4.80 -9.01 -8.80
CA LEU A 13 -5.72 -8.14 -8.12
C LEU A 13 -5.43 -8.09 -6.62
N VAL A 14 -5.21 -9.23 -6.03
CA VAL A 14 -4.91 -9.29 -4.61
C VAL A 14 -3.63 -8.54 -4.29
N LEU A 15 -2.63 -8.70 -5.12
CA LEU A 15 -1.38 -8.01 -4.91
C LEU A 15 -1.55 -6.50 -5.02
N THR A 16 -2.31 -6.07 -6.00
CA THR A 16 -2.54 -4.65 -6.20
C THR A 16 -3.29 -4.04 -5.01
N ILE A 17 -4.30 -4.74 -4.55
CA ILE A 17 -5.08 -4.25 -3.43
C ILE A 17 -4.23 -4.21 -2.17
N THR A 18 -3.42 -5.23 -1.96
CA THR A 18 -2.57 -5.27 -0.79
C THR A 18 -1.58 -4.13 -0.80
N LEU A 19 -0.97 -3.89 -1.94
CA LEU A 19 -0.02 -2.81 -2.07
C LEU A 19 -0.68 -1.46 -1.84
N ALA A 20 -1.86 -1.29 -2.41
CA ALA A 20 -2.58 -0.05 -2.25
C ALA A 20 -2.97 0.17 -0.79
N ALA A 21 -3.36 -0.89 -0.12
CA ALA A 21 -3.76 -0.78 1.28
C ALA A 21 -2.57 -0.36 2.15
N ILE A 22 -1.42 -0.97 1.90
CA ILE A 22 -0.24 -0.64 2.66
C ILE A 22 0.17 0.80 2.40
N PHE A 23 0.17 1.16 1.14
CA PHE A 23 0.56 2.51 0.75
C PHE A 23 -0.38 3.53 1.39
N PHE A 24 -1.66 3.26 1.31
CA PHE A 24 -2.66 4.15 1.87
C PHE A 24 -2.51 4.25 3.38
N GLY A 25 -2.25 3.13 4.04
CA GLY A 25 -2.07 3.13 5.48
C GLY A 25 -0.88 3.97 5.91
N VAL A 26 0.23 3.79 5.22
CA VAL A 26 1.44 4.56 5.55
C VAL A 26 1.21 6.03 5.30
N PHE A 27 0.50 6.35 4.23
CA PHE A 27 0.22 7.72 3.88
C PHE A 27 -0.64 8.38 4.95
N VAL A 28 -1.69 7.70 5.35
CA VAL A 28 -2.59 8.24 6.36
C VAL A 28 -1.87 8.41 7.71
N LEU A 29 -1.04 7.43 8.04
CA LEU A 29 -0.29 7.51 9.28
C LEU A 29 0.68 8.69 9.25
N GLY A 30 1.35 8.87 8.14
CA GLY A 30 2.28 9.98 8.01
C GLY A 30 1.58 11.31 8.11
N LEU A 31 0.44 11.44 7.43
CA LEU A 31 -0.30 12.68 7.50
C LEU A 31 -0.83 12.92 8.90
N SER A 32 -1.31 11.88 9.52
CA SER A 32 -1.86 12.01 10.87
C SER A 32 -0.79 12.46 11.84
N GLY A 33 0.40 11.87 11.73
CA GLY A 33 1.49 12.25 12.59
C GLY A 33 1.92 13.69 12.39
N LEU A 34 1.93 14.11 11.14
CA LEU A 34 2.33 15.47 10.84
C LEU A 34 1.33 16.47 11.41
N ILE A 35 0.06 16.19 11.23
CA ILE A 35 -0.98 17.06 11.75
C ILE A 35 -0.90 17.13 13.27
N PHE A 36 -0.70 15.98 13.88
CA PHE A 36 -0.61 15.92 15.32
C PHE A 36 0.57 16.73 15.83
N ASN A 37 1.68 16.62 15.14
CA ASN A 37 2.87 17.34 15.50
C ASN A 37 2.68 18.85 15.38
N LEU A 38 2.03 19.28 14.31
CA LEU A 38 1.79 20.69 14.10
C LEU A 38 0.77 21.24 15.08
N SER A 39 -0.17 20.41 15.43
CA SER A 39 -1.26 20.83 16.29
C SER A 39 -0.85 20.87 17.74
N SER A 40 0.15 20.13 18.10
CA SER A 40 0.53 20.08 19.50
C SER A 40 1.63 21.14 19.86
#